data_027fca8cf047c244a2ab198cea792662
#
_entry.id   027fca8cf047c244a2ab198cea792662
#
_cell.length_a   1.000
_cell.length_b   1.000
_cell.length_c   1.000
_cell.angle_alpha   90.00
_cell.angle_beta   90.00
_cell.angle_gamma   90.00
#
_symmetry.space_group_name_H-M   'P 1'
#
loop_
_entity.id
_entity.type
_entity.pdbx_description
1 polymer ?
#
loop_
_entity_poly.entity_id
_entity_poly.type
_entity_poly.pdbx_seq_one_letter_code
_entity_poly.pdbx_strand_id
1 'polypeptide(L)'
;VSVGDWMWSQAHNQPARVIEVSTLWGSGFVRIWLSESDVVVKITTEQLQPFEHQGLMGTHKISWLASAARIAASQYEDILLAPIGSAVIPLPHQLKALNKAVSHKQIRYLLADEVGLGKTIEAGLIIRELKLRGLVKRVLVVAPKGLVKQWGSEMRMHFAEQFTLLLPGEFADNPDQSPWQ
;
A
#
# COMPACT_ATOMS: atom_id res chain seq x y z
N VAL A 1 -3.98 28.27 -12.64
CA VAL A 1 -2.86 27.39 -12.26
C VAL A 1 -2.47 27.73 -10.84
N SER A 2 -2.54 26.77 -9.93
CA SER A 2 -2.21 26.93 -8.51
C SER A 2 -1.07 26.00 -8.12
N VAL A 3 -0.36 26.34 -7.03
CA VAL A 3 0.69 25.46 -6.50
C VAL A 3 0.06 24.14 -6.05
N GLY A 4 0.65 23.05 -6.50
CA GLY A 4 0.16 21.69 -6.25
C GLY A 4 -0.64 21.09 -7.41
N ASP A 5 -1.09 21.89 -8.37
CA ASP A 5 -1.84 21.41 -9.53
C ASP A 5 -0.97 20.50 -10.40
N TRP A 6 -1.61 19.44 -10.92
CA TRP A 6 -1.03 18.60 -11.95
C TRP A 6 -1.47 19.11 -13.32
N MET A 7 -0.52 19.38 -14.18
CA MET A 7 -0.72 19.94 -15.52
C MET A 7 0.10 19.15 -16.54
N TRP A 8 -0.27 19.26 -17.80
CA TRP A 8 0.54 18.73 -18.89
C TRP A 8 1.52 19.77 -19.39
N SER A 9 2.81 19.46 -19.38
CA SER A 9 3.85 20.33 -19.96
C SER A 9 3.98 20.03 -21.44
N GLN A 10 3.57 20.98 -22.29
CA GLN A 10 3.75 20.86 -23.73
C GLN A 10 5.23 20.88 -24.13
N ALA A 11 6.03 21.70 -23.45
CA ALA A 11 7.45 21.85 -23.76
C ALA A 11 8.25 20.55 -23.50
N HIS A 12 7.80 19.73 -22.55
CA HIS A 12 8.50 18.51 -22.15
C HIS A 12 7.71 17.23 -22.46
N ASN A 13 6.49 17.38 -22.99
CA ASN A 13 5.58 16.30 -23.37
C ASN A 13 5.36 15.24 -22.26
N GLN A 14 5.23 15.70 -21.00
CA GLN A 14 5.03 14.85 -19.84
C GLN A 14 4.22 15.55 -18.73
N PRO A 15 3.63 14.79 -17.80
CA PRO A 15 2.95 15.38 -16.64
C PRO A 15 3.94 16.11 -15.75
N ALA A 16 3.48 17.23 -15.22
CA ALA A 16 4.27 18.08 -14.35
C ALA A 16 3.44 18.58 -13.17
N ARG A 17 4.06 18.71 -12.02
CA ARG A 17 3.43 19.29 -10.84
C ARG A 17 3.89 20.72 -10.65
N VAL A 18 2.97 21.64 -10.48
CA VAL A 18 3.28 23.05 -10.21
C VAL A 18 3.82 23.18 -8.77
N ILE A 19 5.06 23.65 -8.64
CA ILE A 19 5.72 23.85 -7.35
C ILE A 19 5.62 25.32 -6.91
N GLU A 20 5.73 26.23 -7.88
CA GLU A 20 5.75 27.66 -7.61
C GLU A 20 5.12 28.44 -8.77
N VAL A 21 4.36 29.46 -8.45
CA VAL A 21 3.77 30.38 -9.42
C VAL A 21 4.34 31.77 -9.15
N SER A 22 4.90 32.42 -10.16
CA SER A 22 5.47 33.74 -10.06
C SER A 22 5.06 34.60 -11.27
N THR A 23 4.79 35.85 -11.06
CA THR A 23 4.50 36.84 -12.10
C THR A 23 5.64 37.85 -12.16
N LEU A 24 6.24 38.01 -13.34
CA LEU A 24 7.27 38.98 -13.59
C LEU A 24 6.88 39.82 -14.80
N TRP A 25 6.69 41.12 -14.59
CA TRP A 25 6.39 42.14 -15.63
C TRP A 25 5.20 41.77 -16.53
N GLY A 26 4.12 41.21 -15.90
CA GLY A 26 2.90 40.85 -16.63
C GLY A 26 2.93 39.47 -17.31
N SER A 27 4.05 38.76 -17.28
CA SER A 27 4.16 37.38 -17.74
C SER A 27 4.13 36.42 -16.58
N GLY A 28 3.31 35.37 -16.67
CA GLY A 28 3.23 34.30 -15.68
C GLY A 28 4.33 33.25 -15.90
N PHE A 29 5.11 33.01 -14.88
CA PHE A 29 6.11 31.94 -14.85
C PHE A 29 5.74 30.94 -13.77
N VAL A 30 6.01 29.68 -14.06
CA VAL A 30 5.81 28.58 -13.10
C VAL A 30 7.05 27.73 -13.03
N ARG A 31 7.38 27.28 -11.81
CA ARG A 31 8.31 26.17 -11.63
C ARG A 31 7.52 24.89 -11.53
N ILE A 32 7.88 23.96 -12.35
CA ILE A 32 7.24 22.65 -12.43
C ILE A 32 8.25 21.54 -12.14
N TRP A 33 7.79 20.53 -11.46
CA TRP A 33 8.53 19.29 -11.31
C TRP A 33 8.06 18.30 -12.38
N LEU A 34 9.01 17.77 -13.14
CA LEU A 34 8.77 16.80 -14.21
C LEU A 34 8.87 15.38 -13.63
N SER A 35 7.78 14.63 -13.70
CA SER A 35 7.67 13.33 -13.03
C SER A 35 8.52 12.21 -13.63
N GLU A 36 8.84 12.27 -14.92
CA GLU A 36 9.64 11.23 -15.59
C GLU A 36 11.14 11.43 -15.45
N SER A 37 11.59 12.68 -15.40
CA SER A 37 13.01 13.03 -15.35
C SER A 37 13.48 13.46 -13.95
N ASP A 38 12.55 13.61 -13.01
CA ASP A 38 12.81 14.07 -11.63
C ASP A 38 13.56 15.42 -11.57
N VAL A 39 13.24 16.33 -12.50
CA VAL A 39 13.89 17.64 -12.63
C VAL A 39 12.87 18.76 -12.43
N VAL A 40 13.32 19.82 -11.79
CA VAL A 40 12.55 21.07 -11.66
C VAL A 40 12.97 22.05 -12.73
N VAL A 41 12.02 22.49 -13.54
CA VAL A 41 12.24 23.46 -14.61
C VAL A 41 11.33 24.69 -14.45
N LYS A 42 11.76 25.83 -14.98
CA LYS A 42 10.97 27.04 -15.04
C LYS A 42 10.44 27.22 -16.46
N ILE A 43 9.11 27.34 -16.58
CA ILE A 43 8.44 27.57 -17.88
C ILE A 43 7.40 28.69 -17.76
N THR A 44 6.83 29.11 -18.89
CA THR A 44 5.69 30.05 -18.91
C THR A 44 4.39 29.30 -18.66
N THR A 45 3.42 29.98 -18.08
CA THR A 45 2.07 29.42 -17.84
C THR A 45 1.37 28.97 -19.12
N GLU A 46 1.69 29.56 -20.27
CA GLU A 46 1.13 29.24 -21.59
C GLU A 46 1.54 27.84 -22.08
N GLN A 47 2.65 27.30 -21.56
CA GLN A 47 3.17 25.97 -21.93
C GLN A 47 2.56 24.85 -21.08
N LEU A 48 1.64 25.20 -20.18
CA LEU A 48 0.88 24.25 -19.38
C LEU A 48 -0.56 24.13 -19.87
N GLN A 49 -1.02 22.91 -20.03
CA GLN A 49 -2.41 22.62 -20.31
C GLN A 49 -3.07 21.92 -19.13
N PRO A 50 -4.31 22.33 -18.76
CA PRO A 50 -5.11 21.56 -17.83
C PRO A 50 -5.45 20.19 -18.44
N PHE A 51 -5.60 19.18 -17.58
CA PHE A 51 -6.14 17.90 -18.02
C PHE A 51 -7.63 18.04 -18.34
N GLU A 52 -7.96 18.24 -19.63
CA GLU A 52 -9.35 18.22 -20.06
C GLU A 52 -9.89 16.79 -20.11
N HIS A 53 -11.05 16.60 -19.48
CA HIS A 53 -11.79 15.35 -19.48
C HIS A 53 -12.50 15.17 -20.84
N GLN A 54 -11.80 14.69 -21.84
CA GLN A 54 -12.45 14.21 -23.06
C GLN A 54 -12.44 12.68 -23.11
N GLY A 55 -13.62 12.13 -23.32
CA GLY A 55 -13.89 10.70 -23.32
C GLY A 55 -13.00 9.89 -24.26
N LEU A 56 -12.61 8.71 -23.80
CA LEU A 56 -11.58 7.78 -24.25
C LEU A 56 -10.19 8.21 -23.77
N MET A 57 -9.68 7.46 -22.80
CA MET A 57 -8.33 7.70 -22.28
C MET A 57 -7.30 7.54 -23.39
N GLY A 58 -6.74 8.65 -23.88
CA GLY A 58 -5.57 8.62 -24.75
C GLY A 58 -4.40 7.92 -24.04
N THR A 59 -3.48 7.34 -24.82
CA THR A 59 -2.27 6.64 -24.33
C THR A 59 -1.50 7.46 -23.28
N HIS A 60 -1.52 8.79 -23.39
CA HIS A 60 -0.90 9.70 -22.42
C HIS A 60 -1.55 9.67 -21.03
N LYS A 61 -2.89 9.54 -20.94
CA LYS A 61 -3.58 9.42 -19.65
C LYS A 61 -3.27 8.10 -18.97
N ILE A 62 -3.13 7.02 -19.75
CA ILE A 62 -2.76 5.70 -19.24
C ILE A 62 -1.32 5.74 -18.69
N SER A 63 -0.39 6.35 -19.43
CA SER A 63 1.00 6.53 -18.99
C SER A 63 1.08 7.38 -17.72
N TRP A 64 0.32 8.45 -17.64
CA TRP A 64 0.26 9.30 -16.46
C TRP A 64 -0.32 8.57 -15.24
N LEU A 65 -1.44 7.86 -15.42
CA LEU A 65 -2.02 7.05 -14.35
C LEU A 65 -1.05 5.97 -13.87
N ALA A 66 -0.34 5.33 -14.80
CA ALA A 66 0.68 4.33 -14.46
C ALA A 66 1.87 4.96 -13.73
N SER A 67 2.28 6.18 -14.08
CA SER A 67 3.34 6.91 -13.39
C SER A 67 2.88 7.41 -12.02
N ALA A 68 1.68 7.97 -11.92
CA ALA A 68 1.09 8.38 -10.65
C ALA A 68 0.90 7.18 -9.70
N ALA A 69 0.46 6.04 -10.23
CA ALA A 69 0.33 4.80 -9.47
C ALA A 69 1.69 4.28 -8.99
N ARG A 70 2.74 4.37 -9.83
CA ARG A 70 4.13 4.00 -9.43
C ARG A 70 4.66 4.90 -8.34
N ILE A 71 4.46 6.22 -8.44
CA ILE A 71 4.90 7.18 -7.41
C ILE A 71 4.12 6.93 -6.10
N ALA A 72 2.82 6.74 -6.18
CA ALA A 72 2.02 6.39 -5.01
C ALA A 72 2.49 5.06 -4.40
N ALA A 73 2.72 4.03 -5.22
CA ALA A 73 3.23 2.74 -4.76
C ALA A 73 4.60 2.87 -4.10
N SER A 74 5.55 3.61 -4.69
CA SER A 74 6.89 3.81 -4.12
C SER A 74 6.87 4.54 -2.77
N GLN A 75 5.95 5.49 -2.60
CA GLN A 75 5.78 6.17 -1.30
C GLN A 75 5.18 5.25 -0.23
N TYR A 76 4.41 4.24 -0.62
CA TYR A 76 3.85 3.25 0.30
C TYR A 76 4.78 2.06 0.55
N GLU A 77 5.73 1.78 -0.34
CA GLU A 77 6.67 0.66 -0.17
C GLU A 77 7.60 0.84 1.02
N ASP A 78 7.97 2.08 1.37
CA ASP A 78 8.89 2.38 2.47
C ASP A 78 8.19 2.53 3.84
N ILE A 79 6.87 2.71 3.89
CA ILE A 79 6.13 2.88 5.14
C ILE A 79 5.42 1.58 5.50
N LEU A 80 5.77 1.01 6.65
CA LEU A 80 5.06 -0.12 7.23
C LEU A 80 3.80 0.38 7.95
N LEU A 81 2.63 -0.03 7.46
CA LEU A 81 1.33 0.43 7.96
C LEU A 81 0.84 -0.39 9.16
N ALA A 82 1.15 -1.69 9.18
CA ALA A 82 0.69 -2.59 10.24
C ALA A 82 1.12 -2.17 11.65
N PRO A 83 2.34 -1.70 11.89
CA PRO A 83 2.75 -1.22 13.21
C PRO A 83 1.91 -0.06 13.72
N ILE A 84 1.49 0.84 12.82
CA ILE A 84 0.71 2.03 13.18
C ILE A 84 -0.74 1.66 13.56
N GLY A 85 -1.29 0.63 12.92
CA GLY A 85 -2.67 0.21 13.11
C GLY A 85 -2.86 -0.96 14.09
N SER A 86 -1.81 -1.40 14.79
CA SER A 86 -1.87 -2.49 15.76
C SER A 86 -1.73 -1.99 17.21
N ALA A 87 -2.25 -2.77 18.16
CA ALA A 87 -2.06 -2.50 19.57
C ALA A 87 -0.72 -3.04 20.13
N VAL A 88 0.20 -3.42 19.24
CA VAL A 88 1.51 -3.96 19.57
C VAL A 88 2.59 -2.93 19.24
N ILE A 89 3.56 -2.81 20.15
CA ILE A 89 4.84 -2.13 19.85
C ILE A 89 5.80 -3.20 19.33
N PRO A 90 6.05 -3.27 18.01
CA PRO A 90 6.86 -4.33 17.43
C PRO A 90 8.33 -4.22 17.86
N LEU A 91 8.96 -5.34 18.09
CA LEU A 91 10.40 -5.41 18.34
C LEU A 91 11.20 -5.26 17.01
N PRO A 92 12.46 -4.82 17.05
CA PRO A 92 13.26 -4.57 15.84
C PRO A 92 13.36 -5.78 14.89
N HIS A 93 13.48 -7.01 15.41
CA HIS A 93 13.50 -8.23 14.60
C HIS A 93 12.18 -8.49 13.91
N GLN A 94 11.03 -8.20 14.56
CA GLN A 94 9.69 -8.34 13.99
C GLN A 94 9.46 -7.35 12.85
N LEU A 95 9.94 -6.10 12.99
CA LEU A 95 9.92 -5.11 11.89
C LEU A 95 10.79 -5.55 10.71
N LYS A 96 11.96 -6.14 10.99
CA LYS A 96 12.85 -6.68 9.95
C LYS A 96 12.19 -7.85 9.21
N ALA A 97 11.53 -8.76 9.93
CA ALA A 97 10.78 -9.87 9.33
C ALA A 97 9.63 -9.36 8.45
N LEU A 98 8.85 -8.39 8.95
CA LEU A 98 7.78 -7.73 8.21
C LEU A 98 8.30 -7.10 6.92
N ASN A 99 9.32 -6.23 7.01
CA ASN A 99 9.88 -5.55 5.85
C ASN A 99 10.38 -6.56 4.80
N LYS A 100 11.11 -7.60 5.23
CA LYS A 100 11.60 -8.64 4.34
C LYS A 100 10.46 -9.43 3.68
N ALA A 101 9.37 -9.71 4.41
CA ALA A 101 8.23 -10.43 3.87
C ALA A 101 7.50 -9.63 2.78
N VAL A 102 7.29 -8.31 2.98
CA VAL A 102 6.54 -7.46 2.04
C VAL A 102 7.36 -6.96 0.86
N SER A 103 8.70 -7.03 0.92
CA SER A 103 9.59 -6.63 -0.17
C SER A 103 9.58 -7.60 -1.37
N HIS A 104 8.96 -8.76 -1.25
CA HIS A 104 8.93 -9.76 -2.31
C HIS A 104 7.55 -9.85 -2.99
N LYS A 105 7.53 -9.96 -4.32
CA LYS A 105 6.28 -10.13 -5.09
C LYS A 105 5.51 -11.40 -4.76
N GLN A 106 6.21 -12.47 -4.38
CA GLN A 106 5.62 -13.72 -3.91
C GLN A 106 6.09 -13.98 -2.49
N ILE A 107 5.16 -13.95 -1.55
CA ILE A 107 5.46 -14.15 -0.14
C ILE A 107 5.42 -15.63 0.17
N ARG A 108 6.61 -16.23 0.31
CA ARG A 108 6.82 -17.57 0.85
C ARG A 108 7.91 -17.45 1.92
N TYR A 109 7.51 -17.45 3.17
CA TYR A 109 8.40 -17.07 4.25
C TYR A 109 8.36 -18.10 5.38
N LEU A 110 9.51 -18.44 5.92
CA LEU A 110 9.66 -19.24 7.14
C LEU A 110 10.10 -18.31 8.27
N LEU A 111 9.27 -18.21 9.31
CA LEU A 111 9.61 -17.56 10.58
C LEU A 111 10.24 -18.60 11.50
N ALA A 112 11.56 -18.56 11.61
CA ALA A 112 12.36 -19.59 12.31
C ALA A 112 13.02 -19.07 13.59
N ASP A 113 12.47 -18.02 14.19
CA ASP A 113 12.97 -17.47 15.43
C ASP A 113 12.76 -18.42 16.63
N GLU A 114 13.49 -18.19 17.71
CA GLU A 114 13.37 -18.97 18.94
C GLU A 114 11.95 -18.92 19.53
N VAL A 115 11.62 -19.90 20.35
CA VAL A 115 10.34 -19.96 21.04
C VAL A 115 10.22 -18.77 22.00
N GLY A 116 9.07 -18.08 21.95
CA GLY A 116 8.81 -16.91 22.81
C GLY A 116 9.13 -15.56 22.19
N LEU A 117 9.80 -15.49 21.03
CA LEU A 117 10.13 -14.21 20.36
C LEU A 117 8.96 -13.58 19.58
N GLY A 118 7.76 -14.14 19.71
CA GLY A 118 6.55 -13.53 19.15
C GLY A 118 6.29 -13.84 17.67
N LYS A 119 6.55 -15.08 17.21
CA LYS A 119 6.24 -15.50 15.83
C LYS A 119 4.79 -15.23 15.42
N THR A 120 3.84 -15.36 16.33
CA THR A 120 2.44 -15.02 16.09
C THR A 120 2.28 -13.52 15.81
N ILE A 121 3.02 -12.69 16.52
CA ILE A 121 3.04 -11.23 16.28
C ILE A 121 3.63 -10.90 14.92
N GLU A 122 4.74 -11.54 14.53
CA GLU A 122 5.33 -11.37 13.19
C GLU A 122 4.36 -11.75 12.09
N ALA A 123 3.73 -12.93 12.21
CA ALA A 123 2.72 -13.38 11.27
C ALA A 123 1.51 -12.45 11.24
N GLY A 124 1.05 -11.94 12.38
CA GLY A 124 -0.03 -10.98 12.50
C GLY A 124 0.30 -9.65 11.83
N LEU A 125 1.51 -9.12 12.03
CA LEU A 125 2.00 -7.91 11.35
C LEU A 125 1.99 -8.09 9.83
N ILE A 126 2.50 -9.23 9.33
CA ILE A 126 2.53 -9.53 7.89
C ILE A 126 1.10 -9.61 7.33
N ILE A 127 0.20 -10.34 7.98
CA ILE A 127 -1.21 -10.46 7.56
C ILE A 127 -1.86 -9.07 7.53
N ARG A 128 -1.68 -8.29 8.57
CA ARG A 128 -2.26 -6.95 8.69
C ARG A 128 -1.74 -6.02 7.59
N GLU A 129 -0.45 -6.03 7.33
CA GLU A 129 0.17 -5.23 6.28
C GLU A 129 -0.38 -5.58 4.90
N LEU A 130 -0.47 -6.87 4.58
CA LEU A 130 -1.02 -7.34 3.31
C LEU A 130 -2.49 -6.96 3.11
N LYS A 131 -3.28 -7.00 4.19
CA LYS A 131 -4.68 -6.55 4.17
C LYS A 131 -4.79 -5.04 3.97
N LEU A 132 -4.00 -4.24 4.67
CA LEU A 132 -3.97 -2.79 4.54
C LEU A 132 -3.54 -2.34 3.13
N ARG A 133 -2.62 -3.07 2.50
CA ARG A 133 -2.21 -2.85 1.10
C ARG A 133 -3.24 -3.39 0.07
N GLY A 134 -4.30 -4.04 0.52
CA GLY A 134 -5.31 -4.63 -0.37
C GLY A 134 -4.83 -5.85 -1.15
N LEU A 135 -3.66 -6.41 -0.80
CA LEU A 135 -3.07 -7.57 -1.48
C LEU A 135 -3.73 -8.89 -1.08
N VAL A 136 -4.35 -8.93 0.12
CA VAL A 136 -5.01 -10.12 0.65
C VAL A 136 -6.40 -9.75 1.16
N LYS A 137 -7.41 -10.51 0.73
CA LYS A 137 -8.81 -10.34 1.17
C LYS A 137 -9.25 -11.42 2.15
N ARG A 138 -8.76 -12.64 2.00
CA ARG A 138 -9.09 -13.80 2.84
C ARG A 138 -7.81 -14.46 3.32
N VAL A 139 -7.79 -14.88 4.57
CA VAL A 139 -6.64 -15.50 5.23
C VAL A 139 -7.09 -16.80 5.87
N LEU A 140 -6.35 -17.87 5.63
CA LEU A 140 -6.50 -19.14 6.32
C LEU A 140 -5.27 -19.35 7.21
N VAL A 141 -5.53 -19.58 8.50
CA VAL A 141 -4.50 -19.98 9.46
C VAL A 141 -4.71 -21.45 9.82
N VAL A 142 -3.70 -22.27 9.58
CA VAL A 142 -3.71 -23.68 9.97
C VAL A 142 -2.79 -23.85 11.19
N ALA A 143 -3.35 -24.32 12.28
CA ALA A 143 -2.63 -24.48 13.56
C ALA A 143 -3.04 -25.80 14.25
N PRO A 144 -2.18 -26.35 15.13
CA PRO A 144 -2.56 -27.46 16.00
C PRO A 144 -3.81 -27.11 16.82
N LYS A 145 -4.69 -28.10 17.06
CA LYS A 145 -5.98 -27.92 17.75
C LYS A 145 -5.87 -27.10 19.05
N GLY A 146 -4.83 -27.34 19.84
CA GLY A 146 -4.60 -26.63 21.11
C GLY A 146 -4.26 -25.14 20.94
N LEU A 147 -3.79 -24.70 19.78
CA LEU A 147 -3.37 -23.33 19.52
C LEU A 147 -4.42 -22.51 18.74
N VAL A 148 -5.45 -23.12 18.18
CA VAL A 148 -6.46 -22.41 17.35
C VAL A 148 -7.13 -21.29 18.13
N LYS A 149 -7.58 -21.55 19.35
CA LYS A 149 -8.22 -20.53 20.20
C LYS A 149 -7.25 -19.42 20.61
N GLN A 150 -6.01 -19.78 20.91
CA GLN A 150 -4.96 -18.81 21.24
C GLN A 150 -4.69 -17.89 20.07
N TRP A 151 -4.53 -18.42 18.86
CA TRP A 151 -4.35 -17.64 17.63
C TRP A 151 -5.50 -16.65 17.41
N GLY A 152 -6.74 -17.11 17.52
CA GLY A 152 -7.90 -16.24 17.37
C GLY A 152 -7.95 -15.10 18.40
N SER A 153 -7.55 -15.41 19.65
CA SER A 153 -7.48 -14.43 20.75
C SER A 153 -6.38 -13.41 20.52
N GLU A 154 -5.16 -13.83 20.17
CA GLU A 154 -4.02 -12.95 19.90
C GLU A 154 -4.29 -12.03 18.71
N MET A 155 -4.86 -12.55 17.62
CA MET A 155 -5.20 -11.76 16.45
C MET A 155 -6.25 -10.70 16.74
N ARG A 156 -7.26 -11.04 17.56
CA ARG A 156 -8.28 -10.07 18.00
C ARG A 156 -7.69 -9.00 18.91
N MET A 157 -6.87 -9.39 19.87
CA MET A 157 -6.32 -8.50 20.90
C MET A 157 -5.31 -7.51 20.28
N HIS A 158 -4.41 -8.00 19.45
CA HIS A 158 -3.26 -7.24 18.96
C HIS A 158 -3.52 -6.53 17.63
N PHE A 159 -4.38 -7.08 16.79
CA PHE A 159 -4.59 -6.59 15.41
C PHE A 159 -6.04 -6.22 15.10
N ALA A 160 -6.96 -6.36 16.05
CA ALA A 160 -8.41 -6.20 15.86
C ALA A 160 -8.96 -7.08 14.71
N GLU A 161 -8.30 -8.22 14.42
CA GLU A 161 -8.70 -9.16 13.37
C GLU A 161 -9.56 -10.27 13.97
N GLN A 162 -10.74 -10.48 13.37
CA GLN A 162 -11.65 -11.55 13.78
C GLN A 162 -11.52 -12.72 12.82
N PHE A 163 -11.30 -13.90 13.39
CA PHE A 163 -11.24 -15.16 12.66
C PHE A 163 -12.42 -16.07 13.06
N THR A 164 -13.02 -16.70 12.07
CA THR A 164 -13.92 -17.83 12.32
C THR A 164 -13.05 -19.04 12.69
N LEU A 165 -13.30 -19.61 13.87
CA LEU A 165 -12.55 -20.77 14.35
C LEU A 165 -13.24 -22.02 13.84
N LEU A 166 -12.51 -22.89 13.16
CA LEU A 166 -12.97 -24.17 12.65
C LEU A 166 -12.31 -25.28 13.45
N LEU A 167 -13.05 -25.93 14.31
CA LEU A 167 -12.56 -27.03 15.15
C LEU A 167 -13.00 -28.39 14.58
N PRO A 168 -12.21 -29.46 14.77
CA PRO A 168 -12.62 -30.80 14.41
C PRO A 168 -13.96 -31.17 15.10
N GLY A 169 -14.94 -31.59 14.35
CA GLY A 169 -16.31 -31.88 14.80
C GLY A 169 -17.35 -30.90 14.25
N GLU A 170 -17.02 -29.63 14.09
CA GLU A 170 -17.96 -28.63 13.55
C GLU A 170 -18.31 -28.88 12.08
N PHE A 171 -17.43 -29.58 11.36
CA PHE A 171 -17.68 -30.00 9.96
C PHE A 171 -18.63 -31.18 9.85
N ALA A 172 -18.77 -31.98 10.91
CA ALA A 172 -19.63 -33.16 10.89
C ALA A 172 -21.12 -32.81 11.12
N ASP A 173 -21.38 -31.72 11.83
CA ASP A 173 -22.71 -31.34 12.25
C ASP A 173 -23.49 -30.55 11.17
N ASN A 174 -22.83 -30.00 10.15
CA ASN A 174 -23.45 -29.26 9.05
C ASN A 174 -22.77 -29.55 7.70
N PRO A 175 -23.00 -30.71 7.08
CA PRO A 175 -22.37 -31.08 5.81
C PRO A 175 -22.76 -30.17 4.64
N ASP A 176 -23.92 -29.47 4.71
CA ASP A 176 -24.42 -28.61 3.65
C ASP A 176 -23.95 -27.14 3.75
N GLN A 177 -23.30 -26.74 4.84
CA GLN A 177 -22.73 -25.42 5.00
C GLN A 177 -21.22 -25.45 4.79
N SER A 178 -20.79 -25.05 3.61
CA SER A 178 -19.36 -24.85 3.35
C SER A 178 -18.81 -23.73 4.22
N PRO A 179 -17.81 -23.96 5.08
CA PRO A 179 -17.19 -22.91 5.89
C PRO A 179 -16.39 -21.92 5.05
N TRP A 180 -16.34 -22.12 3.75
CA TRP A 180 -15.58 -21.32 2.78
C TRP A 180 -16.44 -20.33 1.98
N GLN A 181 -17.72 -20.26 2.26
CA GLN A 181 -18.64 -19.29 1.66
C GLN A 181 -18.59 -17.93 2.31
#